data_b4747c2f599e7b7bfc5456e45ab8a5cc
#
_entry.id   b4747c2f599e7b7bfc5456e45ab8a5cc
#
_cell.length_a   1.000
_cell.length_b   1.000
_cell.length_c   1.000
_cell.angle_alpha   90.00
_cell.angle_beta   90.00
_cell.angle_gamma   90.00
#
_symmetry.space_group_name_H-M   'P 1'
#
loop_
_entity.id
_entity.type
_entity.pdbx_description
1 polymer ?
#
loop_
_entity_poly.entity_id
_entity_poly.type
_entity_poly.pdbx_seq_one_letter_code
_entity_poly.pdbx_strand_id
1 'polypeptide(L)'
;QGFFGVDRSDRDPQHARDAFNDFSKLVRGYPNSQYATDAYKRMVFLKDRLAKYELSVVDYYTDRGAWVAVVNRVEGMMRNYPDTQATRDALPKMENAYRQMQMNAQADKVAKIIAANSKNT
;
A
#
# COMPACT_ATOMS: atom_id res chain seq x y z
N GLN A 1 19.03 -11.33 7.68
CA GLN A 1 18.87 -11.46 8.02
C GLN A 1 18.15 -11.38 8.89
N GLY A 2 17.39 -12.19 8.83
CA GLY A 2 16.86 -12.10 10.05
C GLY A 2 17.77 -11.51 11.02
N PHE A 3 18.74 -10.93 10.53
CA PHE A 3 19.60 -10.21 11.36
C PHE A 3 18.72 -9.33 12.22
N PHE A 4 18.76 -9.42 13.48
CA PHE A 4 17.86 -8.74 14.39
C PHE A 4 16.41 -9.23 14.33
N GLY A 5 16.14 -10.35 13.66
CA GLY A 5 14.80 -10.89 13.59
C GLY A 5 13.79 -10.04 12.83
N VAL A 6 14.25 -9.14 11.98
CA VAL A 6 13.38 -8.27 11.21
C VAL A 6 13.21 -8.81 9.80
N ASP A 7 11.97 -8.80 9.32
CA ASP A 7 11.68 -9.22 7.96
C ASP A 7 12.36 -8.26 6.98
N ARG A 8 13.24 -8.82 6.16
CA ARG A 8 14.01 -8.04 5.20
C ARG A 8 13.12 -7.34 4.18
N SER A 9 12.01 -7.95 3.82
CA SER A 9 11.10 -7.35 2.85
C SER A 9 10.48 -6.06 3.36
N ASP A 10 10.33 -5.92 4.67
CA ASP A 10 9.81 -4.69 5.26
C ASP A 10 10.87 -3.61 5.34
N ARG A 11 12.14 -4.00 5.32
CA ARG A 11 13.26 -3.07 5.48
C ARG A 11 13.81 -2.54 4.18
N ASP A 12 13.63 -3.29 3.10
CA ASP A 12 14.26 -2.94 1.83
C ASP A 12 13.24 -2.99 0.68
N PRO A 13 12.36 -1.98 0.65
CA PRO A 13 11.37 -1.91 -0.43
C PRO A 13 11.98 -1.65 -1.80
N GLN A 14 13.25 -1.19 -1.86
CA GLN A 14 13.89 -0.94 -3.14
C GLN A 14 14.09 -2.22 -3.93
N HIS A 15 14.48 -3.31 -3.27
CA HIS A 15 14.59 -4.62 -3.93
C HIS A 15 13.25 -5.04 -4.54
N ALA A 16 12.17 -4.85 -3.79
CA ALA A 16 10.85 -5.21 -4.29
C ALA A 16 10.44 -4.33 -5.47
N ARG A 17 10.75 -3.02 -5.41
CA ARG A 17 10.44 -2.12 -6.51
C ARG A 17 11.22 -2.47 -7.77
N ASP A 18 12.49 -2.78 -7.62
CA ASP A 18 13.34 -3.16 -8.75
C ASP A 18 12.84 -4.45 -9.40
N ALA A 19 12.50 -5.45 -8.57
CA ALA A 19 11.96 -6.70 -9.07
C ALA A 19 10.62 -6.49 -9.76
N PHE A 20 9.76 -5.65 -9.19
CA PHE A 20 8.47 -5.33 -9.79
C PHE A 20 8.65 -4.72 -11.18
N ASN A 21 9.59 -3.77 -11.30
CA ASN A 21 9.86 -3.12 -12.58
C ASN A 21 10.38 -4.10 -13.61
N ASP A 22 11.25 -5.02 -13.21
CA ASP A 22 11.80 -6.03 -14.12
C ASP A 22 10.72 -6.98 -14.60
N PHE A 23 9.86 -7.47 -13.70
CA PHE A 23 8.74 -8.32 -14.08
C PHE A 23 7.73 -7.59 -14.95
N SER A 24 7.51 -6.30 -14.68
CA SER A 24 6.61 -5.49 -15.49
C SER A 24 7.10 -5.40 -16.93
N LYS A 25 8.41 -5.21 -17.13
CA LYS A 25 9.02 -5.19 -18.47
C LYS A 25 8.83 -6.53 -19.18
N LEU A 26 9.02 -7.63 -18.45
CA LEU A 26 8.84 -8.96 -19.02
C LEU A 26 7.41 -9.18 -19.49
N VAL A 27 6.43 -8.83 -18.67
CA VAL A 27 5.03 -9.01 -19.00
C VAL A 27 4.65 -8.16 -20.23
N ARG A 28 5.12 -6.92 -20.27
CA ARG A 28 4.81 -6.03 -21.40
C ARG A 28 5.48 -6.45 -22.69
N GLY A 29 6.72 -6.97 -22.59
CA GLY A 29 7.47 -7.39 -23.76
C GLY A 29 7.05 -8.72 -24.33
N TYR A 30 6.59 -9.62 -23.48
CA TYR A 30 6.27 -11.00 -23.88
C TYR A 30 4.95 -11.47 -23.24
N PRO A 31 3.83 -10.80 -23.55
CA PRO A 31 2.57 -11.04 -22.84
C PRO A 31 2.01 -12.46 -23.01
N ASN A 32 2.38 -13.13 -24.08
CA ASN A 32 1.84 -14.47 -24.37
C ASN A 32 2.79 -15.60 -23.96
N SER A 33 3.92 -15.28 -23.33
CA SER A 33 4.84 -16.33 -22.91
C SER A 33 4.36 -16.96 -21.60
N GLN A 34 4.76 -18.21 -21.40
CA GLN A 34 4.45 -18.89 -20.12
C GLN A 34 5.10 -18.17 -18.94
N TYR A 35 6.21 -17.49 -19.18
CA TYR A 35 6.88 -16.73 -18.13
C TYR A 35 6.11 -15.49 -17.73
N ALA A 36 5.29 -14.93 -18.63
CA ALA A 36 4.49 -13.75 -18.31
C ALA A 36 3.47 -14.03 -17.21
N THR A 37 2.86 -15.22 -17.21
CA THR A 37 1.91 -15.61 -16.17
C THR A 37 2.58 -15.64 -14.81
N ASP A 38 3.76 -16.28 -14.71
CA ASP A 38 4.49 -16.35 -13.46
C ASP A 38 4.97 -14.96 -13.03
N ALA A 39 5.44 -14.17 -13.98
CA ALA A 39 5.88 -12.81 -13.69
C ALA A 39 4.72 -11.97 -13.14
N TYR A 40 3.54 -12.12 -13.72
CA TYR A 40 2.36 -11.40 -13.24
C TYR A 40 2.04 -11.74 -11.79
N LYS A 41 2.08 -13.04 -11.45
CA LYS A 41 1.84 -13.47 -10.07
C LYS A 41 2.87 -12.87 -9.11
N ARG A 42 4.13 -12.81 -9.55
CA ARG A 42 5.18 -12.18 -8.76
C ARG A 42 4.93 -10.70 -8.58
N MET A 43 4.44 -10.02 -9.63
CA MET A 43 4.11 -8.60 -9.53
C MET A 43 3.03 -8.35 -8.47
N VAL A 44 1.99 -9.19 -8.46
CA VAL A 44 0.92 -9.08 -7.45
C VAL A 44 1.50 -9.24 -6.05
N PHE A 45 2.33 -10.27 -5.87
CA PHE A 45 2.97 -10.53 -4.58
C PHE A 45 3.83 -9.34 -4.14
N LEU A 46 4.65 -8.82 -5.05
CA LEU A 46 5.54 -7.69 -4.72
C LEU A 46 4.74 -6.42 -4.42
N LYS A 47 3.66 -6.22 -5.14
CA LYS A 47 2.78 -5.07 -4.91
C LYS A 47 2.19 -5.12 -3.51
N ASP A 48 1.75 -6.30 -3.07
CA ASP A 48 1.23 -6.47 -1.71
C ASP A 48 2.31 -6.17 -0.67
N ARG A 49 3.53 -6.62 -0.92
CA ARG A 49 4.65 -6.36 0.00
C ARG A 49 4.98 -4.88 0.09
N LEU A 50 5.00 -4.20 -1.06
CA LEU A 50 5.24 -2.77 -1.10
C LEU A 50 4.15 -2.01 -0.34
N ALA A 51 2.90 -2.42 -0.53
CA ALA A 51 1.78 -1.79 0.16
C ALA A 51 1.86 -2.03 1.68
N LYS A 52 2.24 -3.22 2.10
CA LYS A 52 2.42 -3.52 3.53
C LYS A 52 3.53 -2.67 4.15
N TYR A 53 4.60 -2.44 3.40
CA TYR A 53 5.65 -1.55 3.88
C TYR A 53 5.08 -0.14 4.08
N GLU A 54 4.30 0.35 3.11
CA GLU A 54 3.69 1.68 3.23
C GLU A 54 2.77 1.76 4.44
N LEU A 55 2.01 0.70 4.70
CA LEU A 55 1.14 0.66 5.87
C LEU A 55 1.94 0.76 7.17
N SER A 56 3.10 0.11 7.23
CA SER A 56 3.94 0.21 8.42
C SER A 56 4.42 1.65 8.66
N VAL A 57 4.66 2.39 7.58
CA VAL A 57 5.04 3.80 7.67
C VAL A 57 3.85 4.64 8.14
N VAL A 58 2.64 4.32 7.66
CA VAL A 58 1.42 4.99 8.13
C VAL A 58 1.25 4.77 9.64
N ASP A 59 1.48 3.54 10.12
CA ASP A 59 1.39 3.23 11.54
C ASP A 59 2.42 4.02 12.34
N TYR A 60 3.61 4.14 11.82
CA TYR A 60 4.68 4.89 12.45
C TYR A 60 4.26 6.36 12.66
N TYR A 61 3.72 6.98 11.62
CA TYR A 61 3.27 8.37 11.70
C TYR A 61 2.02 8.52 12.58
N THR A 62 1.11 7.54 12.53
CA THR A 62 -0.09 7.55 13.38
C THR A 62 0.30 7.57 14.85
N ASP A 63 1.26 6.72 15.23
CA ASP A 63 1.72 6.63 16.62
C ASP A 63 2.32 7.94 17.11
N ARG A 64 2.82 8.75 16.20
CA ARG A 64 3.43 10.03 16.55
C ARG A 64 2.50 11.23 16.40
N GLY A 65 1.27 10.99 15.98
CA GLY A 65 0.32 12.07 15.75
C GLY A 65 0.68 12.97 14.57
N ALA A 66 1.47 12.46 13.64
CA ALA A 66 1.88 13.21 12.45
C ALA A 66 0.79 13.08 11.38
N TRP A 67 -0.33 13.75 11.62
CA TRP A 67 -1.55 13.52 10.85
C TRP A 67 -1.44 13.87 9.37
N VAL A 68 -0.75 14.97 9.04
CA VAL A 68 -0.55 15.34 7.63
C VAL A 68 0.27 14.26 6.91
N ALA A 69 1.30 13.72 7.58
CA ALA A 69 2.11 12.67 7.00
C ALA A 69 1.29 11.40 6.78
N VAL A 70 0.38 11.07 7.72
CA VAL A 70 -0.52 9.93 7.57
C VAL A 70 -1.36 10.10 6.30
N VAL A 71 -2.02 11.23 6.15
CA VAL A 71 -2.89 11.50 4.99
C VAL A 71 -2.10 11.39 3.69
N ASN A 72 -0.94 12.05 3.64
CA ASN A 72 -0.13 12.04 2.42
C ASN A 72 0.32 10.63 2.04
N ARG A 73 0.71 9.83 3.02
CA ARG A 73 1.17 8.48 2.75
C ARG A 73 0.02 7.60 2.25
N VAL A 74 -1.15 7.71 2.88
CA VAL A 74 -2.31 6.91 2.46
C VAL A 74 -2.76 7.31 1.06
N GLU A 75 -2.74 8.61 0.73
CA GLU A 75 -3.05 9.06 -0.63
C GLU A 75 -2.12 8.40 -1.65
N GLY A 76 -0.85 8.30 -1.33
CA GLY A 76 0.12 7.60 -2.18
C GLY A 76 -0.25 6.13 -2.37
N MET A 77 -0.67 5.48 -1.30
CA MET A 77 -1.12 4.08 -1.37
C MET A 77 -2.34 3.93 -2.26
N MET A 78 -3.29 4.86 -2.17
CA MET A 78 -4.50 4.83 -3.00
C MET A 78 -4.17 4.99 -4.48
N ARG A 79 -3.15 5.77 -4.81
CA ARG A 79 -2.73 5.96 -6.20
C ARG A 79 -1.94 4.76 -6.73
N ASN A 80 -1.06 4.21 -5.92
CA ASN A 80 -0.08 3.22 -6.39
C ASN A 80 -0.50 1.78 -6.13
N TYR A 81 -1.28 1.55 -5.07
CA TYR A 81 -1.67 0.20 -4.64
C TYR A 81 -3.16 0.13 -4.32
N PRO A 82 -4.04 0.60 -5.21
CA PRO A 82 -5.46 0.78 -4.87
C PRO A 82 -6.20 -0.50 -4.54
N ASP A 83 -5.72 -1.63 -5.04
CA ASP A 83 -6.41 -2.92 -4.91
C ASP A 83 -5.77 -3.85 -3.88
N THR A 84 -4.96 -3.31 -2.99
CA THR A 84 -4.31 -4.12 -1.96
C THR A 84 -5.05 -4.04 -0.63
N GLN A 85 -4.96 -5.12 0.16
CA GLN A 85 -5.55 -5.13 1.49
C GLN A 85 -4.91 -4.08 2.39
N ALA A 86 -3.59 -3.88 2.25
CA ALA A 86 -2.90 -2.89 3.07
C ALA A 86 -3.48 -1.49 2.86
N THR A 87 -3.83 -1.14 1.61
CA THR A 87 -4.44 0.17 1.33
C THR A 87 -5.82 0.25 1.97
N ARG A 88 -6.62 -0.82 1.90
CA ARG A 88 -7.92 -0.85 2.59
C ARG A 88 -7.74 -0.68 4.08
N ASP A 89 -6.72 -1.32 4.66
CA ASP A 89 -6.44 -1.22 6.10
C ASP A 89 -5.96 0.18 6.49
N ALA A 90 -5.38 0.92 5.55
CA ALA A 90 -4.88 2.27 5.80
C ALA A 90 -5.99 3.32 5.81
N LEU A 91 -7.11 3.07 5.13
CA LEU A 91 -8.18 4.06 5.01
C LEU A 91 -8.74 4.51 6.36
N PRO A 92 -9.02 3.63 7.34
CA PRO A 92 -9.47 4.10 8.65
C PRO A 92 -8.45 5.00 9.34
N LYS A 93 -7.18 4.78 9.08
CA LYS A 93 -6.13 5.63 9.67
C LYS A 93 -6.13 7.02 9.06
N MET A 94 -6.43 7.10 7.76
CA MET A 94 -6.60 8.38 7.08
C MET A 94 -7.82 9.12 7.61
N GLU A 95 -8.92 8.43 7.79
CA GLU A 95 -10.13 9.03 8.37
C GLU A 95 -9.83 9.60 9.74
N ASN A 96 -9.19 8.82 10.60
CA ASN A 96 -8.82 9.27 11.94
C ASN A 96 -7.91 10.50 11.88
N ALA A 97 -6.94 10.51 10.98
CA ALA A 97 -6.02 11.64 10.85
C ALA A 97 -6.78 12.91 10.50
N TYR A 98 -7.70 12.83 9.55
CA TYR A 98 -8.53 13.98 9.21
C TYR A 98 -9.36 14.46 10.41
N ARG A 99 -9.93 13.53 11.17
CA ARG A 99 -10.72 13.92 12.34
C ARG A 99 -9.87 14.58 13.42
N GLN A 100 -8.65 14.10 13.62
CA GLN A 100 -7.73 14.70 14.56
C GLN A 100 -7.36 16.14 14.16
N MET A 101 -7.38 16.43 12.88
CA MET A 101 -7.10 17.76 12.34
C MET A 101 -8.36 18.61 12.21
N GLN A 102 -9.51 18.16 12.71
CA GLN A 102 -10.79 18.85 12.61
C GLN A 102 -11.26 19.02 11.15
N MET A 103 -10.82 18.12 10.27
CA MET A 103 -11.19 18.16 8.85
C MET A 103 -12.30 17.13 8.61
N ASN A 104 -13.45 17.40 9.18
CA ASN A 104 -14.54 16.43 9.21
C ASN A 104 -15.16 16.15 7.85
N ALA A 105 -15.18 17.14 6.95
CA ALA A 105 -15.70 16.94 5.60
C ALA A 105 -14.85 15.91 4.84
N GLN A 106 -13.54 16.02 4.94
CA GLN A 106 -12.63 15.07 4.32
C GLN A 106 -12.74 13.71 4.97
N ALA A 107 -12.85 13.67 6.31
CA ALA A 107 -13.02 12.41 7.02
C ALA A 107 -14.30 11.69 6.58
N ASP A 108 -15.39 12.44 6.36
CA ASP A 108 -16.65 11.85 5.90
C ASP A 108 -16.51 11.24 4.50
N LYS A 109 -15.73 11.87 3.62
CA LYS A 109 -15.47 11.31 2.29
C LYS A 109 -14.73 9.99 2.39
N VAL A 110 -13.74 9.90 3.27
CA VAL A 110 -13.01 8.65 3.48
C VAL A 110 -13.94 7.58 4.06
N ALA A 111 -14.79 7.96 5.00
CA ALA A 111 -15.75 7.02 5.58
C ALA A 111 -16.67 6.42 4.51
N LYS A 112 -17.06 7.21 3.51
CA LYS A 112 -17.87 6.71 2.39
C LYS A 112 -17.10 5.70 1.54
N ILE A 113 -15.81 5.96 1.32
CA ILE A 113 -14.96 5.02 0.57
C ILE A 113 -14.84 3.71 1.34
N ILE A 114 -14.64 3.77 2.65
CA ILE A 114 -14.56 2.58 3.49
C ILE A 114 -15.85 1.77 3.40
N ALA A 115 -17.00 2.44 3.50
CA ALA A 115 -18.30 1.78 3.43
C ALA A 115 -18.51 1.12 2.06
N ALA A 116 -18.11 1.78 0.98
CA ALA A 116 -18.24 1.22 -0.36
C ALA A 116 -17.37 -0.03 -0.55
N ASN A 117 -16.16 -0.01 0.00
CA ASN A 117 -15.27 -1.17 -0.06
C ASN A 117 -15.82 -2.35 0.73
N SER A 118 -16.44 -2.08 1.88
CA SER A 118 -17.04 -3.14 2.72
C SER A 118 -18.18 -3.85 1.99
N LYS A 119 -18.94 -3.12 1.19
CA LYS A 119 -20.05 -3.72 0.43
C LYS A 119 -19.58 -4.66 -0.67
N ASN A 120 -18.36 -4.48 -1.13
CA ASN A 120 -17.81 -5.26 -2.24
C ASN A 120 -17.04 -6.50 -1.78
N THR A 121 -17.03 -6.75 -0.49
CA THR A 121 -16.44 -7.97 0.09
C THR A 121 -17.52 -8.89 0.64
#